data_144bc6efb0798206941a2fb5b006b935
#
_entry.id   144bc6efb0798206941a2fb5b006b935
#
_cell.length_a   1.000
_cell.length_b   1.000
_cell.length_c   1.000
_cell.angle_alpha   90.00
_cell.angle_beta   90.00
_cell.angle_gamma   90.00
#
_symmetry.space_group_name_H-M   'P 1'
#
loop_
_entity.id
_entity.type
_entity.pdbx_description
1 polymer ?
#
loop_
_entity_poly.entity_id
_entity_poly.type
_entity_poly.pdbx_seq_one_letter_code
_entity_poly.pdbx_strand_id
1 'polypeptide(L)'
;MSTPVRDNAARHRFELERDGHIAFANYERRGSDLVIRHVDAAIPLRGTGSAGELMRGVAEVARAEGRTITPLCGYARAWIRRHREYADLLS
;
A
#
# COMPACT_ATOMS: atom_id res chain seq x y z
N MET A 1 -8.18 4.15 15.84
CA MET A 1 -9.06 3.91 14.71
C MET A 1 -8.24 3.63 13.46
N SER A 2 -8.48 2.51 12.80
CA SER A 2 -7.70 2.16 11.64
C SER A 2 -8.04 3.07 10.47
N THR A 3 -7.03 3.43 9.68
CA THR A 3 -7.24 4.20 8.48
C THR A 3 -7.98 3.34 7.46
N PRO A 4 -9.05 3.83 6.85
CA PRO A 4 -9.80 3.02 5.91
C PRO A 4 -9.07 2.93 4.56
N VAL A 5 -8.22 1.94 4.44
CA VAL A 5 -7.66 1.59 3.14
C VAL A 5 -8.64 0.67 2.46
N ARG A 6 -9.05 1.04 1.26
CA ARG A 6 -10.07 0.33 0.50
C ARG A 6 -9.43 -0.36 -0.70
N ASP A 7 -9.84 -1.60 -0.94
CA ASP A 7 -9.40 -2.34 -2.13
C ASP A 7 -10.36 -2.01 -3.27
N ASN A 8 -9.90 -1.20 -4.22
CA ASN A 8 -10.67 -0.91 -5.43
C ASN A 8 -10.28 -1.92 -6.50
N ALA A 9 -10.91 -3.09 -6.44
CA ALA A 9 -10.55 -4.20 -7.33
C ALA A 9 -10.79 -3.86 -8.80
N ALA A 10 -11.82 -3.06 -9.10
CA ALA A 10 -12.12 -2.68 -10.47
C ALA A 10 -10.98 -1.89 -11.11
N ARG A 11 -10.23 -1.14 -10.31
CA ARG A 11 -9.09 -0.36 -10.78
C ARG A 11 -7.75 -0.96 -10.41
N HIS A 12 -7.76 -2.14 -9.79
CA HIS A 12 -6.54 -2.83 -9.36
C HIS A 12 -5.66 -1.94 -8.50
N ARG A 13 -6.27 -1.28 -7.49
CA ARG A 13 -5.50 -0.43 -6.60
C ARG A 13 -6.14 -0.35 -5.22
N PHE A 14 -5.27 -0.21 -4.20
CA PHE A 14 -5.71 0.17 -2.86
C PHE A 14 -5.80 1.69 -2.81
N GLU A 15 -6.78 2.20 -2.09
CA GLU A 15 -7.04 3.64 -2.00
C GLU A 15 -7.22 4.06 -0.55
N LEU A 16 -6.70 5.24 -0.25
CA LEU A 16 -6.95 5.92 1.01
C LEU A 16 -7.44 7.32 0.68
N GLU A 17 -8.64 7.65 1.15
CA GLU A 17 -9.21 8.96 0.90
C GLU A 17 -9.06 9.84 2.14
N ARG A 18 -8.68 11.10 1.92
CA ARG A 18 -8.57 12.09 2.99
C ARG A 18 -8.91 13.46 2.41
N ASP A 19 -9.90 14.12 3.02
CA ASP A 19 -10.33 15.46 2.63
C ASP A 19 -10.65 15.54 1.13
N GLY A 20 -11.29 14.50 0.60
CA GLY A 20 -11.69 14.46 -0.80
C GLY A 20 -10.59 14.14 -1.78
N HIS A 21 -9.39 13.84 -1.30
CA HIS A 21 -8.24 13.49 -2.14
C HIS A 21 -7.84 12.03 -1.91
N ILE A 22 -7.20 11.43 -2.90
CA ILE A 22 -6.89 10.00 -2.86
C ILE A 22 -5.38 9.77 -2.96
N ALA A 23 -4.88 8.91 -2.07
CA ALA A 23 -3.60 8.23 -2.23
C ALA A 23 -3.90 6.81 -2.68
N PHE A 24 -3.09 6.26 -3.56
CA PHE A 24 -3.38 4.93 -4.10
C PHE A 24 -2.11 4.11 -4.35
N ALA A 25 -2.29 2.79 -4.34
CA ALA A 25 -1.24 1.84 -4.66
C ALA A 25 -1.78 0.85 -5.69
N ASN A 26 -1.22 0.93 -6.90
CA ASN A 26 -1.58 -0.03 -7.95
C ASN A 26 -0.97 -1.38 -7.62
N TYR A 27 -1.76 -2.44 -7.75
CA TYR A 27 -1.31 -3.76 -7.35
C TYR A 27 -1.75 -4.84 -8.31
N GLU A 28 -1.16 -6.01 -8.13
CA GLU A 28 -1.59 -7.22 -8.80
C GLU A 28 -1.40 -8.38 -7.83
N ARG A 29 -2.43 -9.22 -7.68
CA ARG A 29 -2.30 -10.44 -6.89
C ARG A 29 -1.80 -11.55 -7.80
N ARG A 30 -0.67 -12.16 -7.44
CA ARG A 30 -0.07 -13.26 -8.19
C ARG A 30 0.19 -14.41 -7.24
N GLY A 31 -0.69 -15.43 -7.28
CA GLY A 31 -0.55 -16.55 -6.36
C GLY A 31 -0.56 -16.05 -4.92
N SER A 32 0.48 -16.38 -4.16
CA SER A 32 0.61 -15.94 -2.78
C SER A 32 1.37 -14.63 -2.63
N ASP A 33 1.54 -13.88 -3.72
CA ASP A 33 2.28 -12.64 -3.70
C ASP A 33 1.39 -11.46 -4.10
N LEU A 34 1.66 -10.30 -3.50
CA LEU A 34 1.01 -9.04 -3.81
C LEU A 34 2.05 -8.12 -4.42
N VAL A 35 1.92 -7.85 -5.72
CA VAL A 35 2.87 -6.99 -6.43
C VAL A 35 2.38 -5.56 -6.35
N ILE A 36 3.17 -4.67 -5.75
CA ILE A 36 2.86 -3.24 -5.67
C ILE A 36 3.63 -2.54 -6.79
N ARG A 37 2.89 -2.08 -7.79
CA ARG A 37 3.50 -1.52 -8.99
C ARG A 37 3.84 -0.05 -8.85
N HIS A 38 2.97 0.73 -8.21
CA HIS A 38 3.14 2.17 -8.13
C HIS A 38 2.32 2.72 -6.97
N VAL A 39 2.92 3.64 -6.22
CA VAL A 39 2.25 4.34 -5.13
C VAL A 39 2.30 5.83 -5.45
N ASP A 40 1.17 6.50 -5.35
CA ASP A 40 1.10 7.94 -5.58
C ASP A 40 0.03 8.55 -4.68
N ALA A 41 0.05 9.85 -4.57
CA ALA A 41 -0.91 10.59 -3.77
C ALA A 41 -1.23 11.90 -4.47
N ALA A 42 -2.49 12.33 -4.35
CA ALA A 42 -2.90 13.65 -4.83
C ALA A 42 -2.00 14.71 -4.19
N ILE A 43 -1.73 15.78 -4.93
CA ILE A 43 -0.79 16.82 -4.46
C ILE A 43 -1.11 17.32 -3.05
N PRO A 44 -2.38 17.61 -2.69
CA PRO A 44 -2.69 18.08 -1.34
C PRO A 44 -2.35 17.08 -0.23
N LEU A 45 -2.22 15.79 -0.55
CA LEU A 45 -1.89 14.78 0.43
C LEU A 45 -0.39 14.54 0.58
N ARG A 46 0.42 15.10 -0.31
CA ARG A 46 1.87 14.90 -0.26
C ARG A 46 2.43 15.60 0.97
N GLY A 47 3.30 14.92 1.70
CA GLY A 47 3.87 15.45 2.92
C GLY A 47 2.98 15.32 4.15
N THR A 48 1.80 14.71 4.03
CA THR A 48 0.87 14.55 5.15
C THR A 48 1.00 13.21 5.85
N GLY A 49 1.81 12.28 5.31
CA GLY A 49 1.90 10.93 5.84
C GLY A 49 0.85 9.99 5.26
N SER A 50 0.00 10.47 4.34
CA SER A 50 -1.09 9.65 3.79
C SER A 50 -0.58 8.44 3.01
N ALA A 51 0.50 8.59 2.25
CA ALA A 51 1.07 7.47 1.51
C ALA A 51 1.61 6.39 2.45
N GLY A 52 2.18 6.80 3.59
CA GLY A 52 2.64 5.85 4.60
C GLY A 52 1.50 5.11 5.26
N GLU A 53 0.41 5.82 5.56
CA GLU A 53 -0.78 5.18 6.11
C GLU A 53 -1.38 4.20 5.10
N LEU A 54 -1.40 4.56 3.82
CA LEU A 54 -1.84 3.66 2.75
C LEU A 54 -0.99 2.40 2.74
N MET A 55 0.34 2.53 2.79
CA MET A 55 1.23 1.38 2.78
C MET A 55 1.02 0.48 4.00
N ARG A 56 0.74 1.07 5.17
CA ARG A 56 0.45 0.29 6.36
C ARG A 56 -0.81 -0.56 6.14
N GLY A 57 -1.85 0.04 5.57
CA GLY A 57 -3.07 -0.69 5.25
C GLY A 57 -2.82 -1.80 4.23
N VAL A 58 -2.02 -1.53 3.20
CA VAL A 58 -1.65 -2.54 2.21
C VAL A 58 -0.91 -3.71 2.88
N ALA A 59 0.03 -3.41 3.77
CA ALA A 59 0.78 -4.44 4.48
C ALA A 59 -0.15 -5.30 5.35
N GLU A 60 -1.11 -4.67 6.02
CA GLU A 60 -2.07 -5.42 6.85
C GLU A 60 -2.95 -6.33 6.00
N VAL A 61 -3.36 -5.87 4.82
CA VAL A 61 -4.14 -6.71 3.89
C VAL A 61 -3.30 -7.92 3.47
N ALA A 62 -2.04 -7.69 3.10
CA ALA A 62 -1.16 -8.79 2.69
C ALA A 62 -1.01 -9.81 3.82
N ARG A 63 -0.81 -9.33 5.05
CA ARG A 63 -0.68 -10.21 6.21
C ARG A 63 -1.96 -11.01 6.45
N ALA A 64 -3.11 -10.35 6.38
CA ALA A 64 -4.40 -11.00 6.59
C ALA A 64 -4.67 -12.06 5.53
N GLU A 65 -4.21 -11.84 4.30
CA GLU A 65 -4.40 -12.78 3.20
C GLU A 65 -3.30 -13.84 3.12
N GLY A 66 -2.30 -13.76 3.98
CA GLY A 66 -1.18 -14.70 3.94
C GLY A 66 -0.29 -14.51 2.72
N ARG A 67 -0.18 -13.29 2.21
CA ARG A 67 0.61 -12.99 1.01
C ARG A 67 1.90 -12.29 1.37
N THR A 68 2.93 -12.52 0.54
CA THR A 68 4.13 -11.69 0.57
C THR A 68 3.92 -10.48 -0.34
N ILE A 69 4.84 -9.53 -0.30
CA ILE A 69 4.76 -8.31 -1.11
C ILE A 69 6.02 -8.22 -1.98
N THR A 70 5.82 -7.98 -3.28
CA THR A 70 6.90 -7.61 -4.19
C THR A 70 6.74 -6.13 -4.53
N PRO A 71 7.53 -5.24 -3.91
CA PRO A 71 7.41 -3.81 -4.17
C PRO A 71 8.25 -3.40 -5.37
N LEU A 72 7.61 -3.20 -6.51
CA LEU A 72 8.29 -2.71 -7.71
C LEU A 72 8.53 -1.22 -7.65
N CYS A 73 7.69 -0.50 -6.89
CA CYS A 73 7.82 0.93 -6.68
C CYS A 73 8.90 1.23 -5.65
N GLY A 74 9.79 2.17 -5.96
CA GLY A 74 10.88 2.53 -5.04
C GLY A 74 10.38 3.03 -3.69
N TYR A 75 9.28 3.80 -3.68
CA TYR A 75 8.70 4.28 -2.44
C TYR A 75 8.21 3.11 -1.57
N ALA A 76 7.48 2.17 -2.17
CA ALA A 76 6.95 1.03 -1.43
C ALA A 76 8.09 0.18 -0.85
N ARG A 77 9.14 -0.04 -1.64
CA ARG A 77 10.29 -0.81 -1.18
C ARG A 77 10.97 -0.15 0.00
N ALA A 78 11.21 1.16 -0.09
CA ALA A 78 11.85 1.89 0.99
C ALA A 78 10.98 1.91 2.24
N TRP A 79 9.67 2.07 2.06
CA TRP A 79 8.75 2.09 3.18
C TRP A 79 8.79 0.78 3.96
N ILE A 80 8.67 -0.36 3.25
CA ILE A 80 8.67 -1.67 3.91
C ILE A 80 9.99 -1.93 4.62
N ARG A 81 11.10 -1.54 4.01
CA ARG A 81 12.43 -1.73 4.62
C ARG A 81 12.59 -0.94 5.91
N ARG A 82 11.97 0.23 6.01
CA ARG A 82 12.04 1.04 7.22
C ARG A 82 11.10 0.57 8.31
N HIS A 83 10.09 -0.22 7.96
CA HIS A 83 9.09 -0.68 8.92
C HIS A 83 9.32 -2.16 9.22
N ARG A 84 10.16 -2.41 10.23
CA ARG A 84 10.61 -3.77 10.54
C ARG A 84 9.48 -4.74 10.81
N GLU A 85 8.37 -4.24 11.37
CA GLU A 85 7.22 -5.08 11.67
C GLU A 85 6.61 -5.71 10.42
N TYR A 86 6.94 -5.19 9.24
CA TYR A 86 6.45 -5.72 7.96
C TYR A 86 7.56 -6.30 7.08
N ALA A 87 8.79 -6.35 7.58
CA ALA A 87 9.92 -6.82 6.76
C ALA A 87 9.74 -8.29 6.35
N ASP A 88 9.05 -9.08 7.17
CA ASP A 88 8.79 -10.49 6.86
C ASP A 88 7.84 -10.66 5.67
N LEU A 89 7.15 -9.61 5.24
CA LEU A 89 6.27 -9.68 4.07
C LEU A 89 7.02 -9.55 2.74
N LEU A 90 8.27 -9.06 2.76
CA LEU A 90 9.03 -8.94 1.52
C LEU A 90 9.27 -10.32 0.90
N SER A 91 8.93 -10.43 -0.38
CA SER A 91 9.13 -11.67 -1.12
C SER A 91 10.57 -11.80 -1.64
#